data_33dea707e8b81c332f4d065179a0dcbb
#
_entry.id   33dea707e8b81c332f4d065179a0dcbb
#
_cell.length_a   1.000
_cell.length_b   1.000
_cell.length_c   1.000
_cell.angle_alpha   90.00
_cell.angle_beta   90.00
_cell.angle_gamma   90.00
#
_symmetry.space_group_name_H-M   'P 1'
#
loop_
_entity.id
_entity.type
_entity.pdbx_description
1 polymer ?
#
loop_
_entity_poly.entity_id
_entity_poly.type
_entity_poly.pdbx_seq_one_letter_code
_entity_poly.pdbx_strand_id
1 'polypeptide(L)'
;MQIRRGCEADTERLVALAGQIFETEQEIPRALTPLPPENRPQWWCVEEDGALLGGVALYWEDNAWHMGRFVISPELRGRHVGTALLETALTDIFAQDIREVTMEARDTTVHILKKFGAETTGAPFSFYRGTVTPMRLTREAFWNSHTGGQI
;
A
#
# COMPACT_ATOMS: atom_id res chain seq x y z
N MET A 1 -11.70 3.66 15.41
CA MET A 1 -10.76 3.20 14.38
C MET A 1 -9.76 4.30 14.10
N GLN A 2 -8.49 3.96 14.06
CA GLN A 2 -7.42 4.91 13.79
C GLN A 2 -6.58 4.44 12.62
N ILE A 3 -6.28 5.35 11.69
CA ILE A 3 -5.33 5.12 10.61
C ILE A 3 -4.10 5.95 10.94
N ARG A 4 -2.96 5.29 11.07
CA ARG A 4 -1.74 5.93 11.55
C ARG A 4 -0.49 5.30 10.96
N ARG A 5 0.64 6.00 11.12
CA ARG A 5 1.93 5.41 10.81
C ARG A 5 2.23 4.30 11.82
N GLY A 6 2.76 3.18 11.33
CA GLY A 6 3.19 2.08 12.17
C GLY A 6 4.55 2.38 12.79
N CYS A 7 4.78 1.89 13.99
CA CYS A 7 6.08 1.96 14.63
C CYS A 7 6.76 0.59 14.55
N GLU A 8 8.01 0.52 15.03
CA GLU A 8 8.78 -0.72 14.99
C GLU A 8 8.03 -1.88 15.69
N ALA A 9 7.35 -1.58 16.78
CA ALA A 9 6.59 -2.59 17.52
C ALA A 9 5.43 -3.19 16.72
N ASP A 10 4.93 -2.50 15.70
CA ASP A 10 3.83 -2.97 14.87
C ASP A 10 4.30 -3.89 13.74
N THR A 11 5.57 -3.82 13.36
CA THR A 11 6.07 -4.46 12.13
C THR A 11 5.79 -5.96 12.08
N GLU A 12 6.10 -6.68 13.15
CA GLU A 12 5.90 -8.13 13.18
C GLU A 12 4.43 -8.49 13.02
N ARG A 13 3.55 -7.74 13.67
CA ARG A 13 2.09 -7.96 13.57
C ARG A 13 1.57 -7.62 12.19
N LEU A 14 2.08 -6.59 11.55
CA LEU A 14 1.69 -6.21 10.19
C LEU A 14 2.16 -7.23 9.17
N VAL A 15 3.37 -7.73 9.30
CA VAL A 15 3.89 -8.79 8.44
C VAL A 15 3.06 -10.07 8.60
N ALA A 16 2.68 -10.41 9.84
CA ALA A 16 1.85 -11.58 10.09
C ALA A 16 0.46 -11.43 9.47
N LEU A 17 -0.17 -10.27 9.62
CA LEU A 17 -1.48 -9.99 9.03
C LEU A 17 -1.42 -10.07 7.50
N ALA A 18 -0.47 -9.38 6.90
CA ALA A 18 -0.31 -9.37 5.45
C ALA A 18 0.00 -10.77 4.91
N GLY A 19 0.91 -11.48 5.57
CA GLY A 19 1.29 -12.83 5.16
C GLY A 19 0.13 -13.80 5.19
N GLN A 20 -0.70 -13.74 6.22
CA GLN A 20 -1.87 -14.60 6.34
C GLN A 20 -2.89 -14.33 5.23
N ILE A 21 -3.21 -13.06 4.98
CA ILE A 21 -4.19 -12.69 3.95
C ILE A 21 -3.66 -13.04 2.56
N PHE A 22 -2.41 -12.72 2.26
CA PHE A 22 -1.82 -13.02 0.96
C PHE A 22 -1.76 -14.51 0.69
N GLU A 23 -1.37 -15.31 1.69
CA GLU A 23 -1.31 -16.76 1.52
C GLU A 23 -2.70 -17.35 1.30
N THR A 24 -3.67 -16.94 2.12
CA THR A 24 -5.02 -17.49 2.09
C THR A 24 -5.80 -17.06 0.84
N GLU A 25 -5.69 -15.79 0.44
CA GLU A 25 -6.52 -15.24 -0.64
C GLU A 25 -5.82 -15.17 -1.99
N GLN A 26 -4.48 -15.09 -2.01
CA GLN A 26 -3.73 -14.88 -3.25
C GLN A 26 -2.67 -15.95 -3.50
N GLU A 27 -2.57 -16.92 -2.60
CA GLU A 27 -1.61 -18.03 -2.72
C GLU A 27 -0.15 -17.55 -2.78
N ILE A 28 0.15 -16.39 -2.20
CA ILE A 28 1.51 -15.86 -2.13
C ILE A 28 2.23 -16.53 -0.96
N PRO A 29 3.41 -17.14 -1.19
CA PRO A 29 4.16 -17.77 -0.11
C PRO A 29 4.50 -16.77 1.01
N ARG A 30 4.35 -17.22 2.27
CA ARG A 30 4.65 -16.39 3.45
C ARG A 30 6.04 -15.78 3.41
N ALA A 31 7.01 -16.50 2.88
CA ALA A 31 8.40 -16.06 2.82
C ALA A 31 8.60 -14.79 1.98
N LEU A 32 7.65 -14.43 1.12
CA LEU A 32 7.75 -13.24 0.27
C LEU A 32 7.21 -11.96 0.93
N THR A 33 6.56 -12.08 2.08
CA THR A 33 5.93 -10.92 2.72
C THR A 33 6.88 -10.05 3.54
N PRO A 34 7.84 -10.60 4.33
CA PRO A 34 8.71 -9.77 5.15
C PRO A 34 9.57 -8.82 4.32
N LEU A 35 9.84 -7.65 4.88
CA LEU A 35 10.72 -6.65 4.29
C LEU A 35 11.95 -6.51 5.18
N PRO A 36 13.15 -6.90 4.70
CA PRO A 36 14.36 -6.80 5.50
C PRO A 36 14.79 -5.34 5.73
N PRO A 37 15.60 -5.08 6.76
CA PRO A 37 16.01 -3.71 7.10
C PRO A 37 16.68 -2.92 5.97
N GLU A 38 17.39 -3.59 5.07
CA GLU A 38 18.05 -2.94 3.93
C GLU A 38 17.04 -2.31 2.96
N ASN A 39 15.80 -2.73 2.98
CA ASN A 39 14.74 -2.12 2.18
C ASN A 39 14.15 -0.87 2.84
N ARG A 40 14.62 -0.49 4.03
CA ARG A 40 14.18 0.69 4.77
C ARG A 40 12.66 0.81 4.86
N PRO A 41 11.96 -0.24 5.33
CA PRO A 41 10.48 -0.26 5.31
C PRO A 41 9.88 0.75 6.27
N GLN A 42 8.79 1.37 5.80
CA GLN A 42 7.90 2.20 6.62
C GLN A 42 6.50 1.65 6.44
N TRP A 43 5.75 1.58 7.53
CA TRP A 43 4.41 1.02 7.51
C TRP A 43 3.38 2.04 7.95
N TRP A 44 2.19 1.93 7.40
CA TRP A 44 0.97 2.59 7.87
C TRP A 44 -0.04 1.51 8.17
N CYS A 45 -0.90 1.74 9.15
CA CYS A 45 -1.81 0.70 9.61
C CYS A 45 -3.17 1.25 10.02
N VAL A 46 -4.12 0.32 10.07
CA VAL A 46 -5.46 0.56 10.61
C VAL A 46 -5.54 -0.17 11.94
N GLU A 47 -5.83 0.56 13.00
CA GLU A 47 -5.96 -0.01 14.34
C GLU A 47 -7.37 0.23 14.88
N GLU A 48 -7.95 -0.81 15.47
CA GLU A 48 -9.25 -0.73 16.14
C GLU A 48 -9.21 -1.63 17.36
N ASP A 49 -9.49 -1.03 18.53
CA ASP A 49 -9.51 -1.76 19.80
C ASP A 49 -8.25 -2.59 20.06
N GLY A 50 -7.10 -2.03 19.71
CA GLY A 50 -5.81 -2.69 19.91
C GLY A 50 -5.42 -3.72 18.85
N ALA A 51 -6.30 -4.02 17.90
CA ALA A 51 -6.02 -4.94 16.82
C ALA A 51 -5.58 -4.20 15.56
N LEU A 52 -4.61 -4.74 14.84
CA LEU A 52 -4.21 -4.22 13.53
C LEU A 52 -5.02 -4.93 12.46
N LEU A 53 -5.82 -4.18 11.72
CA LEU A 53 -6.78 -4.70 10.74
C LEU A 53 -6.47 -4.29 9.30
N GLY A 54 -5.40 -3.60 9.07
CA GLY A 54 -4.96 -3.23 7.74
C GLY A 54 -3.56 -2.66 7.77
N GLY A 55 -2.90 -2.67 6.63
CA GLY A 55 -1.56 -2.13 6.51
C GLY A 55 -1.12 -1.91 5.08
N VAL A 56 -0.10 -1.09 4.91
CA VAL A 56 0.59 -0.86 3.65
C VAL A 56 2.01 -0.41 3.96
N ALA A 57 2.96 -0.79 3.12
CA ALA A 57 4.36 -0.47 3.32
C ALA A 57 4.96 0.33 2.18
N LEU A 58 5.90 1.19 2.53
CA LEU A 58 6.84 1.82 1.61
C LEU A 58 8.18 1.14 1.81
N TYR A 59 8.89 0.84 0.72
CA TYR A 59 10.20 0.20 0.82
C TYR A 59 11.08 0.54 -0.38
N TRP A 60 12.39 0.47 -0.15
CA TRP A 60 13.39 0.76 -1.17
C TRP A 60 13.89 -0.55 -1.78
N GLU A 61 13.82 -0.67 -3.09
CA GLU A 61 14.27 -1.86 -3.81
C GLU A 61 14.58 -1.48 -5.25
N ASP A 62 15.66 -2.03 -5.79
CA ASP A 62 16.07 -1.79 -7.19
C ASP A 62 16.15 -0.29 -7.55
N ASN A 63 16.76 0.49 -6.65
CA ASN A 63 16.95 1.93 -6.82
C ASN A 63 15.64 2.72 -6.99
N ALA A 64 14.57 2.26 -6.38
CA ALA A 64 13.27 2.93 -6.43
C ALA A 64 12.51 2.73 -5.12
N TRP A 65 11.63 3.69 -4.83
CA TRP A 65 10.66 3.54 -3.76
C TRP A 65 9.44 2.79 -4.28
N HIS A 66 9.04 1.78 -3.53
CA HIS A 66 7.87 0.95 -3.84
C HIS A 66 6.85 1.07 -2.72
N MET A 67 5.58 1.00 -3.09
CA MET A 67 4.49 0.86 -2.13
C MET A 67 3.84 -0.49 -2.36
N GLY A 68 3.69 -1.29 -1.32
CA GLY A 68 3.13 -2.62 -1.42
C GLY A 68 2.71 -3.19 -0.07
N ARG A 69 2.49 -4.49 -0.04
CA ARG A 69 1.96 -5.21 1.13
C ARG A 69 0.65 -4.59 1.63
N PHE A 70 -0.18 -4.12 0.69
CA PHE A 70 -1.45 -3.48 1.01
C PHE A 70 -2.49 -4.56 1.35
N VAL A 71 -2.99 -4.54 2.56
CA VAL A 71 -3.99 -5.49 3.05
C VAL A 71 -5.04 -4.79 3.89
N ILE A 72 -6.28 -5.26 3.76
CA ILE A 72 -7.37 -4.86 4.63
C ILE A 72 -8.07 -6.14 5.08
N SER A 73 -8.24 -6.30 6.39
CA SER A 73 -8.97 -7.44 6.93
C SER A 73 -10.37 -7.54 6.33
N PRO A 74 -10.86 -8.76 6.05
CA PRO A 74 -12.18 -8.93 5.41
C PRO A 74 -13.32 -8.18 6.09
N GLU A 75 -13.30 -8.08 7.42
CA GLU A 75 -14.34 -7.40 8.20
C GLU A 75 -14.44 -5.90 7.93
N LEU A 76 -13.39 -5.28 7.39
CA LEU A 76 -13.38 -3.85 7.08
C LEU A 76 -13.65 -3.56 5.60
N ARG A 77 -13.73 -4.57 4.75
CA ARG A 77 -13.92 -4.37 3.32
C ARG A 77 -15.30 -3.78 3.02
N GLY A 78 -15.37 -2.98 1.94
CA GLY A 78 -16.60 -2.30 1.56
C GLY A 78 -16.91 -1.04 2.36
N ARG A 79 -16.01 -0.62 3.26
CA ARG A 79 -16.18 0.57 4.11
C ARG A 79 -15.24 1.70 3.74
N HIS A 80 -14.60 1.63 2.58
CA HIS A 80 -13.63 2.62 2.08
C HIS A 80 -12.40 2.82 2.97
N VAL A 81 -12.12 1.87 3.85
CA VAL A 81 -10.96 1.94 4.75
C VAL A 81 -9.66 1.84 3.96
N GLY A 82 -9.63 1.00 2.93
CA GLY A 82 -8.45 0.86 2.08
C GLY A 82 -8.08 2.17 1.38
N THR A 83 -9.07 2.89 0.87
CA THR A 83 -8.85 4.20 0.24
C THR A 83 -8.27 5.19 1.26
N ALA A 84 -8.84 5.23 2.46
CA ALA A 84 -8.36 6.12 3.52
C ALA A 84 -6.95 5.77 3.98
N LEU A 85 -6.63 4.48 4.07
CA LEU A 85 -5.27 4.04 4.42
C LEU A 85 -4.26 4.47 3.36
N LEU A 86 -4.56 4.24 2.09
CA LEU A 86 -3.67 4.64 0.99
C LEU A 86 -3.49 6.15 0.94
N GLU A 87 -4.56 6.91 1.13
CA GLU A 87 -4.46 8.37 1.15
C GLU A 87 -3.58 8.86 2.28
N THR A 88 -3.74 8.31 3.47
CA THR A 88 -2.91 8.67 4.62
C THR A 88 -1.44 8.34 4.38
N ALA A 89 -1.17 7.13 3.89
CA ALA A 89 0.19 6.70 3.59
C ALA A 89 0.84 7.59 2.52
N LEU A 90 0.15 7.84 1.43
CA LEU A 90 0.68 8.65 0.32
C LEU A 90 0.92 10.11 0.74
N THR A 91 0.05 10.65 1.56
CA THR A 91 0.24 12.00 2.11
C THR A 91 1.55 12.07 2.90
N ASP A 92 1.79 11.09 3.77
CA ASP A 92 3.02 11.03 4.55
C ASP A 92 4.25 10.76 3.68
N ILE A 93 4.13 9.86 2.71
CA ILE A 93 5.23 9.53 1.79
C ILE A 93 5.68 10.77 1.04
N PHE A 94 4.73 11.50 0.45
CA PHE A 94 5.06 12.67 -0.37
C PHE A 94 5.36 13.93 0.46
N ALA A 95 5.15 13.88 1.77
CA ALA A 95 5.67 14.91 2.68
C ALA A 95 7.16 14.71 2.97
N GLN A 96 7.69 13.51 2.71
CA GLN A 96 9.12 13.24 2.74
C GLN A 96 9.75 13.66 1.41
N ASP A 97 11.06 13.61 1.30
CA ASP A 97 11.74 13.94 0.04
C ASP A 97 11.71 12.75 -0.92
N ILE A 98 10.50 12.35 -1.28
CA ILE A 98 10.22 11.24 -2.20
C ILE A 98 9.33 11.81 -3.31
N ARG A 99 9.79 11.71 -4.55
CA ARG A 99 9.09 12.31 -5.68
C ARG A 99 8.20 11.35 -6.44
N GLU A 100 8.42 10.05 -6.26
CA GLU A 100 7.74 9.03 -7.05
C GLU A 100 7.75 7.72 -6.31
N VAL A 101 6.64 6.98 -6.42
CA VAL A 101 6.55 5.59 -5.94
C VAL A 101 6.07 4.70 -7.07
N THR A 102 6.56 3.47 -7.09
CA THR A 102 6.08 2.43 -8.00
C THR A 102 5.30 1.40 -7.20
N MET A 103 4.37 0.73 -7.86
CA MET A 103 3.56 -0.30 -7.24
C MET A 103 3.07 -1.30 -8.28
N GLU A 104 2.75 -2.49 -7.81
CA GLU A 104 2.08 -3.52 -8.61
C GLU A 104 0.75 -3.80 -7.94
N ALA A 105 -0.35 -3.39 -8.57
CA ALA A 105 -1.65 -3.31 -7.92
C ALA A 105 -2.64 -4.32 -8.46
N ARG A 106 -3.43 -4.91 -7.56
CA ARG A 106 -4.61 -5.70 -7.92
C ARG A 106 -5.70 -4.77 -8.46
N ASP A 107 -6.66 -5.33 -9.20
CA ASP A 107 -7.66 -4.54 -9.93
C ASP A 107 -8.38 -3.50 -9.08
N THR A 108 -8.82 -3.87 -7.88
CA THR A 108 -9.53 -2.92 -7.01
C THR A 108 -8.63 -1.77 -6.58
N THR A 109 -7.35 -2.05 -6.35
CA THR A 109 -6.38 -1.04 -5.95
C THR A 109 -6.01 -0.13 -7.12
N VAL A 110 -5.98 -0.67 -8.34
CA VAL A 110 -5.74 0.12 -9.56
C VAL A 110 -6.76 1.27 -9.64
N HIS A 111 -8.03 0.98 -9.39
CA HIS A 111 -9.08 2.01 -9.43
C HIS A 111 -8.84 3.12 -8.41
N ILE A 112 -8.46 2.75 -7.20
CA ILE A 112 -8.17 3.72 -6.15
C ILE A 112 -6.96 4.59 -6.53
N LEU A 113 -5.88 3.96 -6.97
CA LEU A 113 -4.65 4.67 -7.32
C LEU A 113 -4.84 5.60 -8.52
N LYS A 114 -5.65 5.22 -9.50
CA LYS A 114 -5.95 6.10 -10.63
C LYS A 114 -6.66 7.37 -10.18
N LYS A 115 -7.54 7.28 -9.19
CA LYS A 115 -8.19 8.47 -8.63
C LYS A 115 -7.19 9.40 -7.96
N PHE A 116 -6.09 8.87 -7.44
CA PHE A 116 -5.02 9.65 -6.85
C PHE A 116 -4.04 10.22 -7.87
N GLY A 117 -4.19 9.89 -9.13
CA GLY A 117 -3.32 10.39 -10.19
C GLY A 117 -2.27 9.40 -10.68
N ALA A 118 -2.31 8.15 -10.22
CA ALA A 118 -1.36 7.14 -10.69
C ALA A 118 -1.64 6.75 -12.14
N GLU A 119 -0.58 6.36 -12.85
CA GLU A 119 -0.69 5.87 -14.21
C GLU A 119 -0.13 4.46 -14.31
N THR A 120 -0.64 3.68 -15.27
CA THR A 120 -0.10 2.36 -15.56
C THR A 120 1.20 2.50 -16.35
N THR A 121 2.19 1.66 -16.03
CA THR A 121 3.49 1.68 -16.69
C THR A 121 3.76 0.45 -17.54
N GLY A 122 2.83 -0.50 -17.54
CA GLY A 122 2.94 -1.71 -18.33
C GLY A 122 1.65 -2.50 -18.33
N ALA A 123 1.63 -3.60 -19.07
CA ALA A 123 0.47 -4.48 -19.14
C ALA A 123 0.33 -5.28 -17.84
N PRO A 124 -0.91 -5.66 -17.47
CA PRO A 124 -1.11 -6.58 -16.35
C PRO A 124 -0.39 -7.90 -16.59
N PHE A 125 0.11 -8.51 -15.52
CA PHE A 125 0.76 -9.82 -15.60
C PHE A 125 0.31 -10.69 -14.44
N SER A 126 0.44 -12.01 -14.62
CA SER A 126 0.05 -12.99 -13.60
C SER A 126 0.99 -12.92 -12.41
N PHE A 127 0.41 -12.93 -11.22
CA PHE A 127 1.17 -12.97 -9.98
C PHE A 127 0.44 -13.86 -8.98
N TYR A 128 0.89 -15.12 -8.87
CA TYR A 128 0.23 -16.16 -8.09
C TYR A 128 -1.25 -16.26 -8.50
N ARG A 129 -2.19 -16.06 -7.59
CA ARG A 129 -3.59 -16.11 -7.93
C ARG A 129 -4.04 -14.74 -8.42
N GLY A 130 -4.36 -14.64 -9.73
CA GLY A 130 -4.81 -13.41 -10.35
C GLY A 130 -3.70 -12.60 -11.00
N THR A 131 -3.98 -11.33 -11.27
CA THR A 131 -3.05 -10.44 -11.96
C THR A 131 -2.77 -9.19 -11.16
N VAL A 132 -1.62 -8.58 -11.45
CA VAL A 132 -1.26 -7.26 -10.94
C VAL A 132 -0.92 -6.35 -12.11
N THR A 133 -1.13 -5.06 -11.95
CA THR A 133 -0.82 -4.04 -12.95
C THR A 133 0.29 -3.14 -12.42
N PRO A 134 1.39 -2.99 -13.17
CA PRO A 134 2.45 -2.07 -12.75
C PRO A 134 2.00 -0.62 -12.90
N MET A 135 2.25 0.18 -11.88
CA MET A 135 1.82 1.57 -11.82
C MET A 135 2.90 2.46 -11.24
N ARG A 136 2.75 3.75 -11.45
CA ARG A 136 3.62 4.79 -10.90
C ARG A 136 2.76 5.97 -10.45
N LEU A 137 3.13 6.57 -9.32
CA LEU A 137 2.48 7.76 -8.82
C LEU A 137 3.56 8.78 -8.44
N THR A 138 3.47 9.99 -9.03
CA THR A 138 4.38 11.08 -8.69
C THR A 138 3.74 11.95 -7.61
N ARG A 139 4.61 12.64 -6.85
CA ARG A 139 4.17 13.63 -5.86
C ARG A 139 3.27 14.67 -6.51
N GLU A 140 3.69 15.19 -7.66
CA GLU A 140 2.93 16.23 -8.36
C GLU A 140 1.53 15.75 -8.74
N ALA A 141 1.41 14.56 -9.33
CA ALA A 141 0.12 14.01 -9.71
C ALA A 141 -0.79 13.79 -8.49
N PHE A 142 -0.21 13.29 -7.39
CA PHE A 142 -0.98 13.09 -6.16
C PHE A 142 -1.52 14.40 -5.59
N TRP A 143 -0.65 15.42 -5.48
CA TRP A 143 -1.10 16.71 -4.97
C TRP A 143 -2.14 17.37 -5.89
N ASN A 144 -1.96 17.25 -7.20
CA ASN A 144 -2.91 17.81 -8.16
C ASN A 144 -4.28 17.13 -8.05
N SER A 145 -4.32 15.82 -7.80
CA SER A 145 -5.58 15.10 -7.64
C SER A 145 -6.34 15.52 -6.37
N HIS A 146 -5.62 16.05 -5.38
CA HIS A 146 -6.21 16.46 -4.09
C HIS A 146 -6.55 17.95 -4.03
N THR A 147 -5.84 18.79 -4.77
CA THR A 147 -6.00 20.24 -4.71
C THR A 147 -6.72 20.82 -5.92
N GLY A 148 -6.65 20.15 -7.08
CA GLY A 148 -7.21 20.67 -8.32
C GLY A 148 -8.71 20.92 -8.28
N GLY A 149 -9.46 20.18 -7.48
CA GLY A 149 -10.89 20.38 -7.33
C GLY A 149 -11.29 21.44 -6.33
N GLN A 150 -10.34 22.09 -5.69
CA GLN A 150 -10.59 23.07 -4.64
C GLN A 150 -10.48 24.51 -5.11
N ILE A 151 -10.14 24.68 -6.34
CA ILE A 151 -9.91 26.04 -6.93
C ILE A 151 -11.20 26.64 -7.49
#